data_3112110448fcd620ec03eedfa7195cbd
#
_entry.id   3112110448fcd620ec03eedfa7195cbd
#
_cell.length_a   1.000
_cell.length_b   1.000
_cell.length_c   1.000
_cell.angle_alpha   90.00
_cell.angle_beta   90.00
_cell.angle_gamma   90.00
#
_symmetry.space_group_name_H-M   'P 1'
#
loop_
_entity.id
_entity.type
_entity.pdbx_description
1 polymer ?
#
loop_
_entity_poly.entity_id
_entity_poly.type
_entity_poly.pdbx_seq_one_letter_code
_entity_poly.pdbx_strand_id
1 'polypeptide(L)'
;MDKPTVQDIFLRFYPRYLDTYHPSPQQSQVAHCIINCKTGAYGANVSICEDCGHPQVHYNSCRNRCCPMCQALPKELWMDKRREDVLDAPYFHVVFTVPQELNPIIYSNQQLLYDALYHSVSATTVSYTHLTLPTIR
;
A
#
# COMPACT_ATOMS: atom_id res chain seq x y z
N MET A 1 21.94 -6.49 15.19
CA MET A 1 21.42 -5.11 14.98
C MET A 1 20.11 -5.27 14.24
N ASP A 2 19.02 -4.93 14.88
CA ASP A 2 17.71 -4.95 14.22
C ASP A 2 17.67 -3.86 13.14
N LYS A 3 17.13 -4.22 11.99
CA LYS A 3 16.99 -3.26 10.88
C LYS A 3 15.99 -2.17 11.29
N PRO A 4 16.28 -0.87 11.02
CA PRO A 4 15.35 0.19 11.35
C PRO A 4 14.01 -0.01 10.62
N THR A 5 12.93 0.16 11.33
CA THR A 5 11.59 0.07 10.79
C THR A 5 11.11 1.43 10.29
N VAL A 6 10.03 1.44 9.49
CA VAL A 6 9.39 2.71 9.09
C VAL A 6 8.90 3.49 10.31
N GLN A 7 8.45 2.81 11.35
CA GLN A 7 8.04 3.43 12.61
C GLN A 7 9.19 4.19 13.28
N ASP A 8 10.39 3.62 13.32
CA ASP A 8 11.58 4.27 13.89
C ASP A 8 11.95 5.54 13.12
N ILE A 9 11.82 5.50 11.79
CA ILE A 9 12.04 6.67 10.94
C ILE A 9 11.03 7.77 11.27
N PHE A 10 9.75 7.43 11.40
CA PHE A 10 8.73 8.42 11.76
C PHE A 10 8.95 8.97 13.16
N LEU A 11 9.25 8.13 14.15
CA LEU A 11 9.53 8.56 15.53
C LEU A 11 10.70 9.56 15.57
N ARG A 12 11.74 9.32 14.77
CA ARG A 12 12.96 10.13 14.79
C ARG A 12 12.85 11.43 13.99
N PHE A 13 12.20 11.41 12.83
CA PHE A 13 12.25 12.50 11.85
C PHE A 13 10.95 13.27 11.67
N TYR A 14 9.81 12.71 12.04
CA TYR A 14 8.52 13.36 11.85
C TYR A 14 8.38 14.68 12.63
N PRO A 15 8.85 14.83 13.87
CA PRO A 15 8.83 16.12 14.56
C PRO A 15 9.57 17.22 13.78
N ARG A 16 10.78 16.92 13.29
CA ARG A 16 11.55 17.86 12.48
C ARG A 16 10.91 18.16 11.11
N TYR A 17 10.21 17.20 10.54
CA TYR A 17 9.45 17.43 9.31
C TYR A 17 8.33 18.45 9.53
N LEU A 18 7.65 18.43 10.67
CA LEU A 18 6.60 19.38 11.01
C LEU A 18 7.10 20.83 11.19
N ASP A 19 8.37 21.02 11.52
CA ASP A 19 8.97 22.37 11.62
C ASP A 19 9.07 23.05 10.24
N THR A 20 9.15 22.28 9.18
CA THR A 20 9.37 22.79 7.82
C THR A 20 8.13 22.65 6.93
N TYR A 21 7.34 21.61 7.14
CA TYR A 21 6.21 21.26 6.28
C TYR A 21 4.90 21.16 7.06
N HIS A 22 3.81 21.53 6.41
CA HIS A 22 2.47 21.44 6.97
C HIS A 22 1.67 20.32 6.27
N PRO A 23 1.72 19.07 6.78
CA PRO A 23 0.97 17.97 6.19
C PRO A 23 -0.54 18.19 6.32
N SER A 24 -1.30 17.64 5.39
CA SER A 24 -2.75 17.64 5.46
C SER A 24 -3.23 16.87 6.71
N PRO A 25 -4.45 17.11 7.20
CA PRO A 25 -5.01 16.37 8.35
C PRO A 25 -4.97 14.84 8.14
N GLN A 26 -5.20 14.37 6.91
CA GLN A 26 -5.14 12.95 6.56
C GLN A 26 -3.70 12.40 6.66
N GLN A 27 -2.71 13.14 6.16
CA GLN A 27 -1.31 12.75 6.28
C GLN A 27 -0.85 12.70 7.74
N SER A 28 -1.24 13.69 8.54
CA SER A 28 -0.96 13.73 9.98
C SER A 28 -1.59 12.54 10.71
N GLN A 29 -2.83 12.20 10.39
CA GLN A 29 -3.51 11.04 10.95
C GLN A 29 -2.79 9.73 10.61
N VAL A 30 -2.34 9.56 9.36
CA VAL A 30 -1.57 8.37 8.94
C VAL A 30 -0.24 8.29 9.68
N ALA A 31 0.49 9.39 9.79
CA ALA A 31 1.75 9.45 10.55
C ALA A 31 1.53 9.05 12.02
N HIS A 32 0.51 9.60 12.66
CA HIS A 32 0.13 9.24 14.03
C HIS A 32 -0.21 7.75 14.17
N CYS A 33 -0.94 7.18 13.20
CA CYS A 33 -1.24 5.76 13.19
C CYS A 33 0.03 4.89 13.09
N ILE A 34 1.00 5.26 12.25
CA ILE A 34 2.26 4.52 12.09
C ILE A 34 3.10 4.60 13.37
N ILE A 35 3.25 5.80 13.94
CA ILE A 35 4.04 6.06 15.15
C ILE A 35 3.50 5.24 16.34
N ASN A 36 2.19 5.19 16.50
CA ASN A 36 1.55 4.55 17.66
C ASN A 36 1.18 3.06 17.42
N CYS A 37 1.49 2.50 16.25
CA CYS A 37 1.12 1.12 15.95
C CYS A 37 1.88 0.13 16.83
N LYS A 38 1.16 -0.76 17.51
CA LYS A 38 1.72 -1.77 18.43
C LYS A 38 2.56 -1.21 19.58
N THR A 39 2.25 0.02 20.05
CA THR A 39 2.94 0.64 21.20
C THR A 39 2.13 0.65 22.49
N GLY A 40 0.92 0.12 22.48
CA GLY A 40 0.00 0.22 23.60
C GLY A 40 -0.97 1.41 23.51
N ALA A 41 -0.73 2.41 22.65
CA ALA A 41 -1.63 3.55 22.44
C ALA A 41 -3.05 3.13 21.98
N TYR A 42 -3.17 1.98 21.35
CA TYR A 42 -4.44 1.36 20.92
C TYR A 42 -4.90 0.23 21.86
N GLY A 43 -4.33 0.16 23.07
CA GLY A 43 -4.61 -0.90 24.04
C GLY A 43 -3.80 -2.18 23.77
N ALA A 44 -4.00 -3.15 24.64
CA ALA A 44 -3.32 -4.44 24.57
C ALA A 44 -4.28 -5.56 25.02
N ASN A 45 -4.01 -6.77 24.49
CA ASN A 45 -4.62 -8.00 24.98
C ASN A 45 -3.57 -8.76 25.79
N VAL A 46 -3.96 -9.28 26.94
CA VAL A 46 -3.11 -10.11 27.79
C VAL A 46 -3.63 -11.54 27.72
N SER A 47 -2.78 -12.47 27.32
CA SER A 47 -3.02 -13.90 27.40
C SER A 47 -2.10 -14.52 28.44
N ILE A 48 -2.59 -15.49 29.17
CA ILE A 48 -1.83 -16.22 30.17
C ILE A 48 -1.62 -17.65 29.63
N CYS A 49 -0.36 -18.11 29.63
CA CYS A 49 -0.06 -19.46 29.22
C CYS A 49 -0.66 -20.45 30.25
N GLU A 50 -1.45 -21.41 29.79
CA GLU A 50 -2.10 -22.41 30.67
C GLU A 50 -1.09 -23.36 31.35
N ASP A 51 0.06 -23.61 30.69
CA ASP A 51 1.07 -24.55 31.22
C ASP A 51 2.00 -23.91 32.26
N CYS A 52 2.43 -22.66 32.05
CA CYS A 52 3.45 -22.04 32.91
C CYS A 52 2.99 -20.75 33.61
N GLY A 53 1.76 -20.28 33.35
CA GLY A 53 1.21 -19.06 33.95
C GLY A 53 1.87 -17.75 33.45
N HIS A 54 2.76 -17.81 32.45
CA HIS A 54 3.47 -16.62 31.98
C HIS A 54 2.50 -15.69 31.23
N PRO A 55 2.39 -14.41 31.63
CA PRO A 55 1.57 -13.44 30.92
C PRO A 55 2.26 -13.00 29.63
N GLN A 56 1.52 -13.02 28.51
CA GLN A 56 1.96 -12.52 27.22
C GLN A 56 1.11 -11.31 26.81
N VAL A 57 1.75 -10.17 26.58
CA VAL A 57 1.08 -8.93 26.20
C VAL A 57 1.17 -8.74 24.68
N HIS A 58 0.01 -8.60 24.03
CA HIS A 58 -0.10 -8.33 22.61
C HIS A 58 -0.70 -6.95 22.40
N TYR A 59 0.12 -6.00 21.97
CA TYR A 59 -0.34 -4.65 21.67
C TYR A 59 -1.18 -4.59 20.40
N ASN A 60 -2.27 -3.85 20.45
CA ASN A 60 -3.18 -3.68 19.32
C ASN A 60 -2.53 -2.87 18.20
N SER A 61 -2.89 -3.21 16.97
CA SER A 61 -2.43 -2.54 15.76
C SER A 61 -3.36 -1.37 15.37
N CYS A 62 -2.83 -0.37 14.65
CA CYS A 62 -3.61 0.79 14.21
C CYS A 62 -4.63 0.47 13.10
N ARG A 63 -4.54 -0.68 12.45
CA ARG A 63 -5.38 -1.12 11.31
C ARG A 63 -5.44 -0.15 10.13
N ASN A 64 -4.53 0.82 10.08
CA ASN A 64 -4.47 1.78 9.00
C ASN A 64 -3.90 1.13 7.72
N ARG A 65 -4.55 1.37 6.58
CA ARG A 65 -4.13 0.83 5.27
C ARG A 65 -2.74 1.28 4.82
N CYS A 66 -2.27 2.43 5.32
CA CYS A 66 -0.94 2.95 4.99
C CYS A 66 0.14 2.48 5.96
N CYS A 67 -0.21 1.74 7.03
CA CYS A 67 0.76 1.26 8.00
C CYS A 67 1.45 -0.02 7.49
N PRO A 68 2.77 -0.01 7.28
CA PRO A 68 3.49 -1.18 6.75
C PRO A 68 3.42 -2.40 7.68
N MET A 69 3.38 -2.18 9.00
CA MET A 69 3.26 -3.28 9.97
C MET A 69 1.87 -3.95 9.94
N CYS A 70 0.80 -3.16 9.71
CA CYS A 70 -0.55 -3.71 9.59
C CYS A 70 -0.79 -4.38 8.24
N GLN A 71 -0.11 -3.93 7.20
CA GLN A 71 -0.30 -4.44 5.84
C GLN A 71 0.60 -5.62 5.49
N ALA A 72 1.54 -6.02 6.36
CA ALA A 72 2.46 -7.12 6.09
C ALA A 72 1.71 -8.43 5.79
N LEU A 73 0.87 -8.90 6.71
CA LEU A 73 0.11 -10.14 6.54
C LEU A 73 -0.94 -10.05 5.42
N PRO A 74 -1.80 -9.01 5.32
CA PRO A 74 -2.71 -8.88 4.20
C PRO A 74 -2.02 -8.89 2.84
N LYS A 75 -0.84 -8.28 2.74
CA LYS A 75 -0.03 -8.26 1.52
C LYS A 75 0.43 -9.67 1.15
N GLU A 76 0.98 -10.43 2.09
CA GLU A 76 1.43 -11.80 1.84
C GLU A 76 0.28 -12.70 1.40
N LEU A 77 -0.86 -12.66 2.10
CA LEU A 77 -2.06 -13.42 1.72
C LEU A 77 -2.58 -13.04 0.33
N TRP A 78 -2.53 -11.75 -0.01
CA TRP A 78 -2.90 -11.28 -1.34
C TRP A 78 -1.93 -11.77 -2.41
N MET A 79 -0.63 -11.74 -2.12
CA MET A 79 0.41 -12.22 -3.04
C MET A 79 0.28 -13.73 -3.29
N ASP A 80 0.05 -14.52 -2.25
CA ASP A 80 -0.11 -15.96 -2.38
C ASP A 80 -1.33 -16.28 -3.26
N LYS A 81 -2.46 -15.62 -2.99
CA LYS A 81 -3.65 -15.76 -3.85
C LYS A 81 -3.40 -15.35 -5.30
N ARG A 82 -2.61 -14.30 -5.54
CA ARG A 82 -2.27 -13.89 -6.92
C ARG A 82 -1.32 -14.85 -7.61
N ARG A 83 -0.43 -15.51 -6.86
CA ARG A 83 0.46 -16.54 -7.43
C ARG A 83 -0.31 -17.73 -7.99
N GLU A 84 -1.44 -18.09 -7.38
CA GLU A 84 -2.31 -19.14 -7.89
C GLU A 84 -2.98 -18.77 -9.23
N ASP A 85 -3.21 -17.47 -9.47
CA ASP A 85 -3.83 -16.97 -10.71
C ASP A 85 -2.81 -16.78 -11.85
N VAL A 86 -1.49 -16.93 -11.59
CA VAL A 86 -0.45 -16.73 -12.62
C VAL A 86 -0.45 -17.91 -13.59
N LEU A 87 -0.66 -17.61 -14.86
CA LEU A 87 -0.57 -18.58 -15.94
C LEU A 87 0.89 -18.81 -16.37
N ASP A 88 1.21 -20.02 -16.84
CA ASP A 88 2.51 -20.30 -17.43
C ASP A 88 2.58 -19.75 -18.87
N ALA A 89 2.72 -18.44 -18.97
CA ALA A 89 2.76 -17.68 -20.22
C ALA A 89 3.71 -16.48 -20.10
N PRO A 90 4.26 -15.97 -21.21
CA PRO A 90 5.05 -14.75 -21.18
C PRO A 90 4.22 -13.55 -20.71
N TYR A 91 4.74 -12.81 -19.72
CA TYR A 91 4.12 -11.59 -19.20
C TYR A 91 4.90 -10.37 -19.66
N PHE A 92 4.15 -9.33 -20.05
CA PHE A 92 4.71 -8.04 -20.41
C PHE A 92 4.21 -6.97 -19.44
N HIS A 93 5.13 -6.17 -18.93
CA HIS A 93 4.78 -5.01 -18.13
C HIS A 93 4.68 -3.78 -19.04
N VAL A 94 3.45 -3.33 -19.31
CA VAL A 94 3.20 -2.14 -20.13
C VAL A 94 2.81 -0.98 -19.23
N VAL A 95 3.48 0.16 -19.37
CA VAL A 95 3.24 1.36 -18.58
C VAL A 95 2.64 2.43 -19.46
N PHE A 96 1.45 2.89 -19.08
CA PHE A 96 0.80 4.05 -19.71
C PHE A 96 0.93 5.26 -18.79
N THR A 97 1.41 6.36 -19.33
CA THR A 97 1.60 7.61 -18.59
C THR A 97 0.73 8.70 -19.19
N VAL A 98 0.34 9.65 -18.36
CA VAL A 98 -0.34 10.86 -18.80
C VAL A 98 0.62 12.06 -18.72
N PRO A 99 0.47 13.08 -19.57
CA PRO A 99 1.25 14.32 -19.47
C PRO A 99 1.09 14.97 -18.08
N GLN A 100 2.17 15.55 -17.58
CA GLN A 100 2.21 16.15 -16.24
C GLN A 100 1.20 17.30 -16.09
N GLU A 101 0.90 17.98 -17.17
CA GLU A 101 -0.06 19.08 -17.24
C GLU A 101 -1.48 18.69 -16.87
N LEU A 102 -1.82 17.39 -17.02
CA LEU A 102 -3.14 16.85 -16.65
C LEU A 102 -3.27 16.53 -15.16
N ASN A 103 -2.17 16.47 -14.40
CA ASN A 103 -2.19 16.10 -12.98
C ASN A 103 -3.16 16.95 -12.15
N PRO A 104 -3.23 18.30 -12.26
CA PRO A 104 -4.19 19.09 -11.49
C PRO A 104 -5.65 18.75 -11.80
N ILE A 105 -5.96 18.46 -13.07
CA ILE A 105 -7.30 18.09 -13.52
C ILE A 105 -7.66 16.71 -13.02
N ILE A 106 -6.71 15.75 -13.09
CA ILE A 106 -6.88 14.40 -12.58
C ILE A 106 -7.13 14.42 -11.06
N TYR A 107 -6.36 15.21 -10.33
CA TYR A 107 -6.51 15.33 -8.89
C TYR A 107 -7.90 15.84 -8.47
N SER A 108 -8.47 16.77 -9.24
CA SER A 108 -9.80 17.32 -8.99
C SER A 108 -10.95 16.43 -9.44
N ASN A 109 -10.72 15.55 -10.44
CA ASN A 109 -11.75 14.72 -11.07
C ASN A 109 -11.30 13.26 -11.22
N GLN A 110 -10.81 12.66 -10.14
CA GLN A 110 -10.14 11.36 -10.15
C GLN A 110 -10.97 10.25 -10.80
N GLN A 111 -12.23 10.11 -10.41
CA GLN A 111 -13.08 9.03 -10.91
C GLN A 111 -13.25 9.12 -12.43
N LEU A 112 -13.67 10.27 -12.95
CA LEU A 112 -13.94 10.46 -14.37
C LEU A 112 -12.69 10.22 -15.23
N LEU A 113 -11.54 10.78 -14.78
CA LEU A 113 -10.31 10.70 -15.56
C LEU A 113 -9.62 9.35 -15.47
N TYR A 114 -9.70 8.66 -14.34
CA TYR A 114 -9.23 7.28 -14.26
C TYR A 114 -10.10 6.34 -15.10
N ASP A 115 -11.42 6.49 -15.11
CA ASP A 115 -12.29 5.70 -15.97
C ASP A 115 -11.96 5.93 -17.45
N ALA A 116 -11.79 7.17 -17.87
CA ALA A 116 -11.37 7.51 -19.24
C ALA A 116 -9.99 6.90 -19.58
N LEU A 117 -9.03 6.97 -18.65
CA LEU A 117 -7.70 6.37 -18.82
C LEU A 117 -7.81 4.85 -19.01
N TYR A 118 -8.54 4.15 -18.12
CA TYR A 118 -8.71 2.70 -18.23
C TYR A 118 -9.39 2.27 -19.52
N HIS A 119 -10.41 3.00 -19.96
CA HIS A 119 -11.04 2.73 -21.25
C HIS A 119 -10.07 2.92 -22.43
N SER A 120 -9.29 4.01 -22.42
CA SER A 120 -8.30 4.28 -23.47
C SER A 120 -7.20 3.23 -23.51
N VAL A 121 -6.67 2.85 -22.34
CA VAL A 121 -5.65 1.80 -22.20
C VAL A 121 -6.17 0.46 -22.70
N SER A 122 -7.38 0.08 -22.30
CA SER A 122 -8.01 -1.18 -22.72
C SER A 122 -8.19 -1.21 -24.25
N ALA A 123 -8.76 -0.16 -24.82
CA ALA A 123 -8.96 -0.07 -26.28
C ALA A 123 -7.64 -0.12 -27.06
N THR A 124 -6.62 0.58 -26.58
CA THR A 124 -5.27 0.57 -27.19
C THR A 124 -4.64 -0.81 -27.10
N THR A 125 -4.69 -1.45 -25.94
CA THR A 125 -4.10 -2.79 -25.75
C THR A 125 -4.77 -3.82 -26.65
N VAL A 126 -6.10 -3.83 -26.73
CA VAL A 126 -6.85 -4.74 -27.60
C VAL A 126 -6.48 -4.51 -29.06
N SER A 127 -6.48 -3.26 -29.53
CA SER A 127 -6.12 -2.92 -30.91
C SER A 127 -4.69 -3.36 -31.25
N TYR A 128 -3.74 -3.16 -30.32
CA TYR A 128 -2.34 -3.53 -30.54
C TYR A 128 -2.16 -5.05 -30.59
N THR A 129 -2.81 -5.81 -29.72
CA THR A 129 -2.73 -7.27 -29.71
C THR A 129 -3.35 -7.89 -30.97
N HIS A 130 -4.46 -7.35 -31.46
CA HIS A 130 -5.07 -7.81 -32.70
C HIS A 130 -4.25 -7.50 -33.97
N LEU A 131 -3.51 -6.38 -33.99
CA LEU A 131 -2.71 -5.96 -35.16
C LEU A 131 -1.32 -6.60 -35.17
N THR A 132 -0.76 -6.96 -34.01
CA THR A 132 0.64 -7.38 -33.88
C THR A 132 0.83 -8.86 -33.55
N LEU A 133 -0.24 -9.63 -33.31
CA LEU A 133 -0.11 -11.07 -33.16
C LEU A 133 0.35 -11.67 -34.49
N PRO A 134 1.57 -12.23 -34.58
CA PRO A 134 1.95 -13.00 -35.73
C PRO A 134 0.99 -14.16 -35.86
N THR A 135 0.36 -14.30 -37.00
CA THR A 135 -0.41 -15.49 -37.36
C THR A 135 0.55 -16.66 -37.28
N ILE A 136 0.53 -17.40 -36.17
CA ILE A 136 1.27 -18.67 -36.08
C ILE A 136 0.55 -19.62 -37.04
N ARG A 137 1.19 -19.85 -38.18
CA ARG A 137 0.85 -20.96 -39.08
C ARG A 137 1.53 -22.22 -38.62
#